data_3646bd6d8753e895ce87deef30390b0f
#
_entry.id   3646bd6d8753e895ce87deef30390b0f
#
_cell.length_a   1.000
_cell.length_b   1.000
_cell.length_c   1.000
_cell.angle_alpha   90.00
_cell.angle_beta   90.00
_cell.angle_gamma   90.00
#
_symmetry.space_group_name_H-M   'P 1'
#
loop_
_entity.id
_entity.type
_entity.pdbx_description
1 polymer ?
#
loop_
_entity_poly.entity_id
_entity_poly.type
_entity_poly.pdbx_seq_one_letter_code
_entity_poly.pdbx_strand_id
1 'polypeptide(L)'
;MTDTVPDPEPEPAWRRATAGESRWAASIALLIAIACQMVLPVEFTTHRWLVPAIELGMLVWSLLMNPNRIDRHSGALRRVNLALIGVLTLANARAAWGLVDHIVGGQATNAGRLLVSGAAIWVTNMIAFALWYWEFDRGGPGRRSEGIREYPDFLFPQMQNPDLAPKDWEPSFVDYLYLSFTNATAFSPTDVLPMTQWAKLTMLAQ
;
A
#
# COMPACT_ATOMS: atom_id res chain seq x y z
N MET A 1 -28.74 -32.91 33.44
CA MET A 1 -27.65 -32.57 32.56
C MET A 1 -28.12 -31.36 31.78
N THR A 2 -27.75 -30.17 32.21
CA THR A 2 -28.04 -28.92 31.49
C THR A 2 -26.93 -28.77 30.46
N ASP A 3 -27.25 -29.04 29.19
CA ASP A 3 -26.39 -28.69 28.07
C ASP A 3 -26.22 -27.18 28.07
N THR A 4 -25.12 -26.71 28.64
CA THR A 4 -24.68 -25.31 28.47
C THR A 4 -24.25 -25.17 27.02
N VAL A 5 -25.10 -24.51 26.22
CA VAL A 5 -24.69 -24.04 24.88
C VAL A 5 -23.43 -23.18 25.10
N PRO A 6 -22.29 -23.53 24.48
CA PRO A 6 -21.09 -22.72 24.62
C PRO A 6 -21.41 -21.30 24.14
N ASP A 7 -20.94 -20.28 24.88
CA ASP A 7 -21.04 -18.90 24.47
C ASP A 7 -20.47 -18.76 23.08
N PRO A 8 -21.13 -18.00 22.19
CA PRO A 8 -20.62 -17.76 20.83
C PRO A 8 -19.21 -17.18 20.92
N GLU A 9 -18.27 -17.79 20.23
CA GLU A 9 -16.91 -17.27 20.17
C GLU A 9 -16.92 -15.80 19.71
N PRO A 10 -16.13 -14.93 20.36
CA PRO A 10 -16.10 -13.52 20.01
C PRO A 10 -15.63 -13.34 18.55
N GLU A 11 -16.35 -12.53 17.79
CA GLU A 11 -15.98 -12.22 16.41
C GLU A 11 -14.52 -11.77 16.30
N PRO A 12 -13.77 -12.23 15.26
CA PRO A 12 -12.37 -11.85 15.07
C PRO A 12 -12.22 -10.34 14.93
N ALA A 13 -11.07 -9.80 15.39
CA ALA A 13 -10.82 -8.36 15.44
C ALA A 13 -11.02 -7.67 14.08
N TRP A 14 -10.63 -8.31 12.99
CA TRP A 14 -10.77 -7.77 11.64
C TRP A 14 -12.22 -7.59 11.16
N ARG A 15 -13.24 -8.15 11.86
CA ARG A 15 -14.68 -7.95 11.58
C ARG A 15 -15.35 -6.91 12.46
N ARG A 16 -14.79 -6.65 13.63
CA ARG A 16 -15.37 -5.71 14.61
C ARG A 16 -14.75 -4.33 14.54
N ALA A 17 -15.36 -3.35 15.20
CA ALA A 17 -14.77 -2.03 15.37
C ALA A 17 -13.51 -2.11 16.25
N THR A 18 -12.43 -1.47 15.81
CA THR A 18 -11.11 -1.42 16.46
C THR A 18 -10.66 0.00 16.73
N ALA A 19 -9.55 0.15 17.45
CA ALA A 19 -8.94 1.46 17.71
C ALA A 19 -8.26 2.08 16.46
N GLY A 20 -8.34 1.42 15.30
CA GLY A 20 -7.69 1.84 14.07
C GLY A 20 -6.19 1.57 14.02
N GLU A 21 -5.64 1.66 12.82
CA GLU A 21 -4.26 1.32 12.52
C GLU A 21 -3.30 2.50 12.73
N SER A 22 -2.05 2.19 13.11
CA SER A 22 -0.96 3.16 13.18
C SER A 22 -0.51 3.59 11.77
N ARG A 23 -0.34 4.89 11.55
CA ARG A 23 0.08 5.45 10.25
C ARG A 23 1.57 5.35 9.97
N TRP A 24 2.39 5.05 10.98
CA TRP A 24 3.82 5.16 10.87
C TRP A 24 4.43 4.29 9.77
N ALA A 25 3.96 3.05 9.64
CA ALA A 25 4.48 2.14 8.62
C ALA A 25 4.23 2.67 7.20
N ALA A 26 3.01 3.12 6.90
CA ALA A 26 2.67 3.69 5.61
C ALA A 26 3.41 5.02 5.35
N SER A 27 3.56 5.87 6.38
CA SER A 27 4.30 7.14 6.26
C SER A 27 5.79 6.93 6.00
N ILE A 28 6.42 5.97 6.68
CA ILE A 28 7.83 5.61 6.45
C ILE A 28 8.01 5.05 5.03
N ALA A 29 7.13 4.16 4.60
CA ALA A 29 7.19 3.63 3.24
C ALA A 29 7.07 4.73 2.18
N LEU A 30 6.16 5.69 2.37
CA LEU A 30 6.03 6.83 1.48
C LEU A 30 7.28 7.71 1.46
N LEU A 31 7.90 7.97 2.62
CA LEU A 31 9.18 8.70 2.67
C LEU A 31 10.30 7.96 1.92
N ILE A 32 10.34 6.62 2.01
CA ILE A 32 11.29 5.80 1.24
C ILE A 32 11.00 5.95 -0.27
N ALA A 33 9.75 5.93 -0.70
CA ALA A 33 9.38 6.11 -2.10
C ALA A 33 9.80 7.50 -2.62
N ILE A 34 9.57 8.56 -1.84
CA ILE A 34 10.02 9.92 -2.15
C ILE A 34 11.55 9.98 -2.25
N ALA A 35 12.26 9.35 -1.33
CA ALA A 35 13.73 9.28 -1.37
C ALA A 35 14.24 8.54 -2.62
N CYS A 36 13.59 7.42 -3.01
CA CYS A 36 13.88 6.71 -4.25
C CYS A 36 13.71 7.60 -5.49
N GLN A 37 12.65 8.42 -5.54
CA GLN A 37 12.46 9.37 -6.65
C GLN A 37 13.58 10.40 -6.74
N MET A 38 14.13 10.84 -5.61
CA MET A 38 15.25 11.81 -5.59
C MET A 38 16.57 11.22 -6.08
N VAL A 39 16.74 9.91 -6.03
CA VAL A 39 17.92 9.21 -6.56
C VAL A 39 17.88 9.10 -8.09
N LEU A 40 16.69 9.18 -8.70
CA LEU A 40 16.52 9.03 -10.13
C LEU A 40 17.21 10.18 -10.92
N PRO A 41 17.81 9.87 -12.09
CA PRO A 41 18.33 10.87 -13.02
C PRO A 41 17.25 11.86 -13.48
N VAL A 42 17.67 13.09 -13.77
CA VAL A 42 16.77 14.17 -14.23
C VAL A 42 16.08 13.79 -15.55
N GLU A 43 16.74 13.01 -16.38
CA GLU A 43 16.23 12.52 -17.66
C GLU A 43 14.96 11.65 -17.50
N PHE A 44 14.82 10.98 -16.36
CA PHE A 44 13.68 10.09 -16.08
C PHE A 44 12.54 10.78 -15.33
N THR A 45 12.77 12.02 -14.85
CA THR A 45 11.80 12.76 -14.04
C THR A 45 11.40 14.08 -14.73
N THR A 46 10.11 14.43 -14.67
CA THR A 46 9.62 15.67 -15.30
C THR A 46 10.07 16.92 -14.54
N HIS A 47 10.03 16.85 -13.21
CA HIS A 47 10.45 17.94 -12.31
C HIS A 47 11.04 17.36 -11.04
N ARG A 48 12.36 17.22 -10.97
CA ARG A 48 13.09 16.51 -9.91
C ARG A 48 12.66 16.87 -8.49
N TRP A 49 12.33 18.12 -8.22
CA TRP A 49 12.01 18.61 -6.89
C TRP A 49 10.50 18.84 -6.66
N LEU A 50 9.77 19.14 -7.73
CA LEU A 50 8.37 19.56 -7.63
C LEU A 50 7.47 18.40 -7.18
N VAL A 51 7.60 17.22 -7.80
CA VAL A 51 6.78 16.06 -7.47
C VAL A 51 7.07 15.58 -6.04
N PRO A 52 8.32 15.30 -5.63
CA PRO A 52 8.65 14.98 -4.24
C PRO A 52 8.19 16.04 -3.21
N ALA A 53 8.28 17.33 -3.56
CA ALA A 53 7.82 18.40 -2.67
C ALA A 53 6.30 18.40 -2.50
N ILE A 54 5.53 18.15 -3.56
CA ILE A 54 4.08 18.00 -3.49
C ILE A 54 3.72 16.79 -2.64
N GLU A 55 4.34 15.65 -2.86
CA GLU A 55 4.11 14.42 -2.11
C GLU A 55 4.42 14.61 -0.61
N LEU A 56 5.55 15.24 -0.30
CA LEU A 56 5.93 15.55 1.08
C LEU A 56 4.93 16.54 1.72
N GLY A 57 4.51 17.57 1.00
CA GLY A 57 3.50 18.53 1.47
C GLY A 57 2.17 17.86 1.79
N MET A 58 1.70 16.97 0.90
CA MET A 58 0.48 16.18 1.12
C MET A 58 0.61 15.21 2.29
N LEU A 59 1.77 14.56 2.46
CA LEU A 59 2.06 13.70 3.59
C LEU A 59 2.03 14.50 4.90
N VAL A 60 2.73 15.62 4.97
CA VAL A 60 2.77 16.50 6.14
C VAL A 60 1.36 16.98 6.49
N TRP A 61 0.59 17.44 5.51
CA TRP A 61 -0.79 17.85 5.71
C TRP A 61 -1.64 16.69 6.26
N SER A 62 -1.49 15.50 5.72
CA SER A 62 -2.19 14.30 6.17
C SER A 62 -1.83 13.90 7.61
N LEU A 63 -0.54 14.06 8.00
CA LEU A 63 -0.06 13.81 9.37
C LEU A 63 -0.59 14.85 10.37
N LEU A 64 -0.66 16.13 9.98
CA LEU A 64 -1.20 17.20 10.84
C LEU A 64 -2.69 17.01 11.12
N MET A 65 -3.45 16.49 10.14
CA MET A 65 -4.88 16.23 10.29
C MET A 65 -5.18 14.99 11.14
N ASN A 66 -4.30 13.98 11.13
CA ASN A 66 -4.46 12.71 11.86
C ASN A 66 -3.08 12.17 12.31
N PRO A 67 -2.53 12.65 13.44
CA PRO A 67 -1.12 12.40 13.77
C PRO A 67 -0.80 10.95 14.15
N ASN A 68 -1.68 10.25 14.85
CA ASN A 68 -1.31 8.98 15.49
C ASN A 68 -2.01 7.74 14.88
N ARG A 69 -3.33 7.78 14.74
CA ARG A 69 -4.13 6.62 14.30
C ARG A 69 -5.20 7.05 13.29
N ILE A 70 -5.52 6.13 12.39
CA ILE A 70 -6.61 6.31 11.43
C ILE A 70 -7.84 5.66 12.04
N ASP A 71 -8.53 6.41 12.90
CA ASP A 71 -9.71 5.96 13.65
C ASP A 71 -11.02 6.54 13.10
N ARG A 72 -10.96 7.51 12.18
CA ARG A 72 -12.14 8.21 11.65
C ARG A 72 -12.15 8.26 10.13
N HIS A 73 -13.31 7.99 9.57
CA HIS A 73 -13.54 8.16 8.14
C HIS A 73 -13.74 9.65 7.80
N SER A 74 -12.66 10.30 7.33
CA SER A 74 -12.73 11.63 6.71
C SER A 74 -12.65 11.50 5.19
N GLY A 75 -13.75 11.82 4.49
CA GLY A 75 -13.78 11.76 3.02
C GLY A 75 -12.78 12.73 2.35
N ALA A 76 -12.45 13.86 3.01
CA ALA A 76 -11.44 14.80 2.52
C ALA A 76 -10.03 14.20 2.64
N LEU A 77 -9.69 13.64 3.79
CA LEU A 77 -8.40 13.01 4.03
C LEU A 77 -8.16 11.82 3.08
N ARG A 78 -9.18 10.99 2.89
CA ARG A 78 -9.11 9.88 1.94
C ARG A 78 -8.86 10.35 0.50
N ARG A 79 -9.51 11.42 0.05
CA ARG A 79 -9.26 11.99 -1.29
C ARG A 79 -7.84 12.48 -1.46
N VAL A 80 -7.27 13.10 -0.42
CA VAL A 80 -5.87 13.54 -0.45
C VAL A 80 -4.92 12.35 -0.48
N ASN A 81 -5.15 11.32 0.34
CA ASN A 81 -4.34 10.10 0.30
C ASN A 81 -4.40 9.42 -1.07
N LEU A 82 -5.60 9.27 -1.66
CA LEU A 82 -5.75 8.70 -3.00
C LEU A 82 -5.06 9.56 -4.08
N ALA A 83 -5.15 10.89 -3.98
CA ALA A 83 -4.44 11.79 -4.88
C ALA A 83 -2.92 11.66 -4.74
N LEU A 84 -2.42 11.56 -3.49
CA LEU A 84 -1.00 11.34 -3.21
C LEU A 84 -0.49 10.03 -3.82
N ILE A 85 -1.22 8.92 -3.62
CA ILE A 85 -0.87 7.63 -4.20
C ILE A 85 -0.93 7.70 -5.74
N GLY A 86 -1.91 8.41 -6.30
CA GLY A 86 -2.04 8.65 -7.73
C GLY A 86 -0.83 9.41 -8.30
N VAL A 87 -0.40 10.49 -7.65
CA VAL A 87 0.79 11.27 -8.04
C VAL A 87 2.04 10.38 -7.99
N LEU A 88 2.23 9.63 -6.90
CA LEU A 88 3.34 8.69 -6.75
C LEU A 88 3.36 7.64 -7.88
N THR A 89 2.21 7.05 -8.19
CA THR A 89 2.08 6.04 -9.26
C THR A 89 2.41 6.61 -10.63
N LEU A 90 1.89 7.80 -10.96
CA LEU A 90 2.16 8.46 -12.24
C LEU A 90 3.62 8.88 -12.38
N ALA A 91 4.22 9.41 -11.32
CA ALA A 91 5.64 9.75 -11.29
C ALA A 91 6.51 8.51 -11.50
N ASN A 92 6.17 7.39 -10.85
CA ASN A 92 6.88 6.12 -11.01
C ASN A 92 6.73 5.55 -12.43
N ALA A 93 5.52 5.55 -12.99
CA ALA A 93 5.27 5.12 -14.36
C ALA A 93 6.05 5.97 -15.38
N ARG A 94 6.11 7.29 -15.17
CA ARG A 94 6.92 8.21 -16.01
C ARG A 94 8.40 7.89 -15.91
N ALA A 95 8.90 7.59 -14.70
CA ALA A 95 10.30 7.23 -14.49
C ALA A 95 10.64 5.88 -15.15
N ALA A 96 9.75 4.89 -15.02
CA ALA A 96 9.90 3.59 -15.69
C ALA A 96 9.95 3.74 -17.21
N TRP A 97 9.03 4.53 -17.78
CA TRP A 97 9.03 4.84 -19.21
C TRP A 97 10.34 5.50 -19.64
N GLY A 98 10.81 6.52 -18.90
CA GLY A 98 12.07 7.22 -19.19
C GLY A 98 13.29 6.29 -19.15
N LEU A 99 13.32 5.35 -18.20
CA LEU A 99 14.38 4.35 -18.12
C LEU A 99 14.37 3.42 -19.34
N VAL A 100 13.20 2.93 -19.74
CA VAL A 100 13.04 2.06 -20.92
C VAL A 100 13.44 2.79 -22.19
N ASP A 101 12.95 4.02 -22.39
CA ASP A 101 13.27 4.86 -23.55
C ASP A 101 14.78 5.12 -23.67
N HIS A 102 15.45 5.39 -22.54
CA HIS A 102 16.90 5.61 -22.48
C HIS A 102 17.69 4.32 -22.85
N ILE A 103 17.21 3.16 -22.42
CA ILE A 103 17.84 1.86 -22.77
C ILE A 103 17.65 1.57 -24.25
N VAL A 104 16.41 1.66 -24.77
CA VAL A 104 16.06 1.38 -26.15
C VAL A 104 16.74 2.37 -27.11
N GLY A 105 16.85 3.64 -26.71
CA GLY A 105 17.54 4.68 -27.46
C GLY A 105 19.07 4.54 -27.51
N GLY A 106 19.65 3.50 -26.90
CA GLY A 106 21.09 3.26 -26.92
C GLY A 106 21.93 4.24 -26.11
N GLN A 107 21.30 5.04 -25.24
CA GLN A 107 21.94 6.04 -24.40
C GLN A 107 22.48 5.47 -23.07
N ALA A 108 22.23 4.19 -22.84
CA ALA A 108 22.55 3.47 -21.61
C ALA A 108 24.07 3.12 -21.54
N THR A 109 24.87 4.09 -21.12
CA THR A 109 26.33 3.92 -21.04
C THR A 109 26.86 3.45 -19.68
N ASN A 110 26.05 3.58 -18.61
CA ASN A 110 26.46 3.25 -17.25
C ASN A 110 25.52 2.22 -16.58
N ALA A 111 25.97 0.97 -16.55
CA ALA A 111 25.21 -0.16 -15.99
C ALA A 111 24.84 0.04 -14.50
N GLY A 112 25.72 0.64 -13.69
CA GLY A 112 25.45 0.91 -12.28
C GLY A 112 24.32 1.93 -12.10
N ARG A 113 24.27 2.98 -12.90
CA ARG A 113 23.16 3.95 -12.90
C ARG A 113 21.83 3.31 -13.29
N LEU A 114 21.85 2.45 -14.31
CA LEU A 114 20.64 1.73 -14.74
C LEU A 114 20.11 0.81 -13.66
N LEU A 115 21.00 0.06 -13.01
CA LEU A 115 20.63 -0.85 -11.92
C LEU A 115 20.03 -0.10 -10.73
N VAL A 116 20.66 0.99 -10.29
CA VAL A 116 20.14 1.83 -9.19
C VAL A 116 18.79 2.44 -9.55
N SER A 117 18.65 2.94 -10.78
CA SER A 117 17.37 3.52 -11.25
C SER A 117 16.27 2.45 -11.31
N GLY A 118 16.57 1.28 -11.86
CA GLY A 118 15.63 0.16 -11.90
C GLY A 118 15.19 -0.29 -10.51
N ALA A 119 16.14 -0.42 -9.57
CA ALA A 119 15.85 -0.75 -8.18
C ALA A 119 14.96 0.31 -7.50
N ALA A 120 15.28 1.60 -7.69
CA ALA A 120 14.48 2.70 -7.12
C ALA A 120 13.05 2.72 -7.68
N ILE A 121 12.88 2.52 -8.98
CA ILE A 121 11.56 2.41 -9.64
C ILE A 121 10.81 1.20 -9.11
N TRP A 122 11.47 0.05 -8.98
CA TRP A 122 10.85 -1.17 -8.48
C TRP A 122 10.39 -1.04 -7.02
N VAL A 123 11.23 -0.49 -6.13
CA VAL A 123 10.87 -0.23 -4.73
C VAL A 123 9.69 0.75 -4.66
N THR A 124 9.72 1.83 -5.44
CA THR A 124 8.62 2.80 -5.49
C THR A 124 7.32 2.15 -6.00
N ASN A 125 7.40 1.27 -7.01
CA ASN A 125 6.25 0.52 -7.52
C ASN A 125 5.63 -0.35 -6.42
N MET A 126 6.44 -1.11 -5.72
CA MET A 126 6.02 -1.97 -4.62
C MET A 126 5.31 -1.16 -3.51
N ILE A 127 5.87 -0.02 -3.12
CA ILE A 127 5.25 0.86 -2.10
C ILE A 127 3.94 1.47 -2.63
N ALA A 128 3.90 1.94 -3.86
CA ALA A 128 2.69 2.51 -4.47
C ALA A 128 1.53 1.51 -4.49
N PHE A 129 1.79 0.27 -4.92
CA PHE A 129 0.75 -0.76 -4.95
C PHE A 129 0.35 -1.25 -3.56
N ALA A 130 1.28 -1.32 -2.60
CA ALA A 130 0.96 -1.58 -1.20
C ALA A 130 -0.03 -0.53 -0.64
N LEU A 131 0.21 0.74 -0.95
CA LEU A 131 -0.68 1.85 -0.58
C LEU A 131 -2.06 1.75 -1.27
N TRP A 132 -2.12 1.36 -2.56
CA TRP A 132 -3.38 1.10 -3.26
C TRP A 132 -4.16 -0.03 -2.62
N TYR A 133 -3.54 -1.18 -2.33
CA TYR A 133 -4.17 -2.32 -1.66
C TYR A 133 -4.71 -1.91 -0.28
N TRP A 134 -3.88 -1.22 0.51
CA TRP A 134 -4.22 -0.76 1.84
C TRP A 134 -5.38 0.25 1.87
N GLU A 135 -5.42 1.19 0.92
CA GLU A 135 -6.44 2.24 0.85
C GLU A 135 -7.75 1.73 0.25
N PHE A 136 -7.70 0.71 -0.61
CA PHE A 136 -8.91 0.18 -1.22
C PHE A 136 -9.57 -0.93 -0.43
N ASP A 137 -8.81 -1.79 0.25
CA ASP A 137 -9.38 -2.92 0.98
C ASP A 137 -10.44 -2.47 1.97
N ARG A 138 -11.64 -3.00 1.80
CA ARG A 138 -12.85 -2.68 2.59
C ARG A 138 -13.16 -1.16 2.68
N GLY A 139 -12.66 -0.37 1.75
CA GLY A 139 -12.87 1.07 1.68
C GLY A 139 -11.85 1.90 2.47
N GLY A 140 -10.72 1.31 2.85
CA GLY A 140 -9.57 1.95 3.47
C GLY A 140 -9.52 1.80 5.00
N PRO A 141 -8.37 2.18 5.60
CA PRO A 141 -8.08 1.91 7.00
C PRO A 141 -9.11 2.51 7.97
N GLY A 142 -9.63 3.70 7.70
CA GLY A 142 -10.66 4.31 8.53
C GLY A 142 -11.99 3.54 8.52
N ARG A 143 -12.38 2.98 7.36
CA ARG A 143 -13.60 2.15 7.28
C ARG A 143 -13.39 0.74 7.83
N ARG A 144 -12.16 0.22 7.71
CA ARG A 144 -11.83 -1.06 8.36
C ARG A 144 -11.95 -0.96 9.87
N SER A 145 -11.43 0.13 10.47
CA SER A 145 -11.53 0.33 11.91
C SER A 145 -12.97 0.49 12.43
N GLU A 146 -13.91 0.89 11.58
CA GLU A 146 -15.34 0.99 11.93
C GLU A 146 -16.09 -0.35 11.79
N GLY A 147 -15.47 -1.39 11.21
CA GLY A 147 -16.08 -2.71 11.03
C GLY A 147 -17.30 -2.76 10.08
N ILE A 148 -17.45 -1.75 9.20
CA ILE A 148 -18.68 -1.59 8.38
C ILE A 148 -18.80 -2.65 7.29
N ARG A 149 -17.68 -3.12 6.72
CA ARG A 149 -17.68 -4.10 5.63
C ARG A 149 -17.32 -5.48 6.13
N GLU A 150 -18.25 -6.40 6.00
CA GLU A 150 -18.12 -7.78 6.44
C GLU A 150 -17.10 -8.58 5.60
N TYR A 151 -17.07 -8.38 4.29
CA TYR A 151 -16.23 -9.18 3.38
C TYR A 151 -14.96 -8.42 3.00
N PRO A 152 -13.76 -9.07 3.15
CA PRO A 152 -12.50 -8.49 2.75
C PRO A 152 -12.33 -8.53 1.22
N ASP A 153 -11.62 -7.55 0.67
CA ASP A 153 -11.23 -7.56 -0.74
C ASP A 153 -9.96 -8.43 -0.95
N PHE A 154 -9.13 -8.55 0.10
CA PHE A 154 -8.00 -9.46 0.19
C PHE A 154 -8.16 -10.39 1.38
N LEU A 155 -8.16 -11.69 1.14
CA LEU A 155 -8.29 -12.72 2.17
C LEU A 155 -6.91 -13.17 2.62
N PHE A 156 -6.50 -12.75 3.81
CA PHE A 156 -5.21 -13.09 4.41
C PHE A 156 -5.24 -14.49 5.08
N PRO A 157 -4.08 -15.18 5.20
CA PRO A 157 -3.98 -16.48 5.86
C PRO A 157 -4.56 -16.51 7.29
N GLN A 158 -4.38 -15.41 8.04
CA GLN A 158 -4.91 -15.25 9.40
C GLN A 158 -6.44 -15.19 9.46
N MET A 159 -7.09 -14.74 8.38
CA MET A 159 -8.55 -14.78 8.25
C MET A 159 -9.06 -16.18 7.93
N GLN A 160 -8.24 -16.98 7.22
CA GLN A 160 -8.58 -18.36 6.84
C GLN A 160 -8.36 -19.34 8.01
N ASN A 161 -7.38 -19.06 8.86
CA ASN A 161 -6.97 -19.90 9.98
C ASN A 161 -6.94 -19.07 11.28
N PRO A 162 -8.11 -18.66 11.81
CA PRO A 162 -8.18 -17.78 12.98
C PRO A 162 -7.56 -18.38 14.24
N ASP A 163 -7.53 -19.72 14.36
CA ASP A 163 -6.92 -20.42 15.49
C ASP A 163 -5.39 -20.29 15.54
N LEU A 164 -4.75 -19.97 14.40
CA LEU A 164 -3.30 -19.77 14.28
C LEU A 164 -2.91 -18.29 14.35
N ALA A 165 -3.87 -17.40 14.43
CA ALA A 165 -3.66 -15.95 14.49
C ALA A 165 -3.90 -15.40 15.90
N PRO A 166 -3.24 -14.29 16.28
CA PRO A 166 -3.62 -13.56 17.49
C PRO A 166 -5.10 -13.13 17.42
N LYS A 167 -5.82 -13.21 18.54
CA LYS A 167 -7.26 -12.90 18.61
C LYS A 167 -7.58 -11.43 18.29
N ASP A 168 -6.60 -10.54 18.41
CA ASP A 168 -6.66 -9.12 18.10
C ASP A 168 -6.03 -8.77 16.74
N TRP A 169 -5.67 -9.77 15.93
CA TRP A 169 -5.07 -9.53 14.62
C TRP A 169 -6.05 -8.84 13.66
N GLU A 170 -5.58 -7.81 13.02
CA GLU A 170 -6.19 -7.12 11.88
C GLU A 170 -5.12 -6.80 10.82
N PRO A 171 -5.47 -6.78 9.52
CA PRO A 171 -4.48 -6.49 8.49
C PRO A 171 -3.96 -5.06 8.62
N SER A 172 -2.64 -4.94 8.70
CA SER A 172 -1.88 -3.69 8.80
C SER A 172 -1.22 -3.33 7.47
N PHE A 173 -0.70 -2.11 7.34
CA PHE A 173 0.04 -1.70 6.14
C PHE A 173 1.17 -2.68 5.76
N VAL A 174 1.82 -3.30 6.74
CA VAL A 174 2.92 -4.27 6.51
C VAL A 174 2.41 -5.51 5.76
N ASP A 175 1.19 -5.97 6.04
CA ASP A 175 0.59 -7.11 5.33
C ASP A 175 0.35 -6.79 3.84
N TYR A 176 -0.10 -5.57 3.53
CA TYR A 176 -0.26 -5.12 2.15
C TYR A 176 1.08 -4.85 1.45
N LEU A 177 2.10 -4.41 2.19
CA LEU A 177 3.46 -4.26 1.67
C LEU A 177 4.05 -5.63 1.30
N TYR A 178 3.86 -6.64 2.15
CA TYR A 178 4.25 -8.01 1.86
C TYR A 178 3.50 -8.58 0.65
N LEU A 179 2.19 -8.35 0.56
CA LEU A 179 1.38 -8.73 -0.61
C LEU A 179 1.92 -8.09 -1.90
N SER A 180 2.22 -6.79 -1.87
CA SER A 180 2.77 -6.08 -3.03
C SER A 180 4.18 -6.60 -3.40
N PHE A 181 5.03 -6.86 -2.40
CA PHE A 181 6.34 -7.45 -2.62
C PHE A 181 6.25 -8.83 -3.30
N THR A 182 5.42 -9.72 -2.77
CA THR A 182 5.25 -11.08 -3.33
C THR A 182 4.66 -11.05 -4.73
N ASN A 183 3.72 -10.14 -5.01
CA ASN A 183 3.16 -9.96 -6.34
C ASN A 183 4.21 -9.43 -7.34
N ALA A 184 5.00 -8.41 -6.95
CA ALA A 184 6.02 -7.80 -7.80
C ALA A 184 7.22 -8.73 -8.10
N THR A 185 7.49 -9.70 -7.25
CA THR A 185 8.61 -10.64 -7.41
C THR A 185 8.21 -11.97 -8.03
N ALA A 186 6.91 -12.15 -8.33
CA ALA A 186 6.35 -13.41 -8.83
C ALA A 186 6.74 -14.62 -7.94
N PHE A 187 7.03 -14.41 -6.66
CA PHE A 187 7.13 -15.48 -5.67
C PHE A 187 5.72 -16.04 -5.44
N SER A 188 5.31 -16.92 -6.32
CA SER A 188 4.07 -17.68 -6.18
C SER A 188 4.25 -18.80 -5.14
N PRO A 189 3.21 -19.06 -4.29
CA PRO A 189 1.93 -18.38 -4.26
C PRO A 189 1.91 -17.22 -3.26
N THR A 190 1.21 -16.14 -3.60
CA THR A 190 0.77 -15.22 -2.58
C THR A 190 -0.23 -15.97 -1.72
N ASP A 191 0.03 -16.10 -0.42
CA ASP A 191 -0.92 -16.74 0.52
C ASP A 191 -2.20 -15.89 0.69
N VAL A 192 -2.22 -14.69 0.11
CA VAL A 192 -3.33 -13.73 0.14
C VAL A 192 -4.14 -13.84 -1.14
N LEU A 193 -5.45 -14.10 -1.01
CA LEU A 193 -6.34 -14.28 -2.14
C LEU A 193 -7.11 -12.98 -2.47
N PRO A 194 -7.02 -12.45 -3.70
CA PRO A 194 -7.87 -11.34 -4.14
C PRO A 194 -9.30 -11.83 -4.36
N MET A 195 -10.25 -11.32 -3.57
CA MET A 195 -11.64 -11.76 -3.56
C MET A 195 -12.52 -10.98 -4.54
N THR A 196 -12.16 -9.72 -4.83
CA THR A 196 -12.93 -8.84 -5.71
C THR A 196 -12.27 -8.63 -7.07
N GLN A 197 -13.08 -8.22 -8.07
CA GLN A 197 -12.56 -7.98 -9.42
C GLN A 197 -11.53 -6.84 -9.44
N TRP A 198 -11.79 -5.75 -8.71
CA TRP A 198 -10.85 -4.63 -8.66
C TRP A 198 -9.51 -5.05 -8.02
N ALA A 199 -9.53 -5.90 -6.95
CA ALA A 199 -8.32 -6.41 -6.33
C ALA A 199 -7.48 -7.22 -7.34
N LYS A 200 -8.12 -8.10 -8.13
CA LYS A 200 -7.48 -8.86 -9.20
C LYS A 200 -6.89 -7.95 -10.28
N LEU A 201 -7.66 -6.93 -10.73
CA LEU A 201 -7.19 -6.00 -11.75
C LEU A 201 -6.01 -5.13 -11.26
N THR A 202 -6.04 -4.72 -9.99
CA THR A 202 -4.93 -3.93 -9.42
C THR A 202 -3.66 -4.78 -9.29
N MET A 203 -3.78 -6.07 -8.90
CA MET A 203 -2.63 -7.00 -8.89
C MET A 203 -2.09 -7.28 -10.30
N LEU A 204 -2.95 -7.33 -11.32
CA LEU A 204 -2.53 -7.46 -12.73
C LEU A 204 -1.82 -6.21 -13.24
N ALA A 205 -2.18 -5.02 -12.74
CA ALA A 205 -1.58 -3.76 -13.17
C ALA A 205 -0.20 -3.50 -12.56
N GLN A 206 0.14 -4.17 -11.47
CA GLN A 206 1.45 -4.12 -10.82
C GLN A 206 2.51 -4.88 -11.60
#